data_140c59f5363fc518c59adbf6baecec64
#
_entry.id   140c59f5363fc518c59adbf6baecec64
#
_cell.length_a   1.000
_cell.length_b   1.000
_cell.length_c   1.000
_cell.angle_alpha   90.00
_cell.angle_beta   90.00
_cell.angle_gamma   90.00
#
_symmetry.space_group_name_H-M   'P 1'
#
loop_
_entity.id
_entity.type
_entity.pdbx_description
1 polymer ?
#
loop_
_entity_poly.entity_id
_entity_poly.type
_entity_poly.pdbx_seq_one_letter_code
_entity_poly.pdbx_strand_id
1 'polypeptide(L)'
;KYKDFAKQFGKEQVGILTGDIVINPFAPLLIMTTEIFRNQVITEDENLKNVAYVIFDEIHWLNDEERGTVWEESIILAPANIKILGLSATIANAQELVSWIESIRNEKVILIEERNRIVPLSYYYFTIETGFTDYNSLVEYYYKRIKQKNDNPHGLPLFKPANHLDLVKKIEKDYLPALYFVFSRKQCSEK
;
A
#
# COMPACT_ATOMS: atom_id res chain seq x y z
N LYS A 1 9.09 -2.41 13.22
CA LYS A 1 9.40 -1.00 13.52
C LYS A 1 9.73 -0.76 15.00
N TYR A 2 8.88 -1.16 15.98
CA TYR A 2 9.17 -0.94 17.41
C TYR A 2 10.54 -1.49 17.83
N LYS A 3 10.86 -2.75 17.53
CA LYS A 3 12.13 -3.36 17.87
C LYS A 3 13.33 -2.65 17.25
N ASP A 4 13.18 -2.20 16.01
CA ASP A 4 14.25 -1.52 15.28
C ASP A 4 14.52 -0.13 15.86
N PHE A 5 13.45 0.62 16.14
CA PHE A 5 13.56 1.94 16.77
C PHE A 5 14.06 1.83 18.21
N ALA A 6 13.59 0.87 18.99
CA ALA A 6 14.09 0.64 20.34
C ALA A 6 15.57 0.25 20.37
N LYS A 7 16.07 -0.45 19.34
CA LYS A 7 17.49 -0.73 19.17
C LYS A 7 18.30 0.52 18.80
N GLN A 8 17.72 1.40 17.99
CA GLN A 8 18.41 2.60 17.49
C GLN A 8 18.41 3.75 18.51
N PHE A 9 17.30 3.98 19.19
CA PHE A 9 17.09 5.16 20.05
C PHE A 9 17.11 4.85 21.56
N GLY A 10 17.10 3.57 21.93
CA GLY A 10 16.94 3.12 23.31
C GLY A 10 15.49 2.77 23.65
N LYS A 11 15.30 1.75 24.50
CA LYS A 11 13.96 1.23 24.84
C LYS A 11 13.12 2.25 25.62
N GLU A 12 13.75 3.09 26.40
CA GLU A 12 13.11 4.15 27.20
C GLU A 12 12.61 5.33 26.34
N GLN A 13 13.16 5.49 25.13
CA GLN A 13 12.78 6.56 24.21
C GLN A 13 11.67 6.15 23.25
N VAL A 14 11.30 4.87 23.20
CA VAL A 14 10.34 4.34 22.25
C VAL A 14 9.20 3.66 22.96
N GLY A 15 7.97 4.02 22.59
CA GLY A 15 6.75 3.41 23.07
C GLY A 15 5.95 2.76 21.94
N ILE A 16 4.97 1.93 22.32
CA ILE A 16 3.99 1.35 21.40
C ILE A 16 2.62 1.33 22.02
N LEU A 17 1.63 1.75 21.24
CA LEU A 17 0.21 1.72 21.56
C LEU A 17 -0.56 1.02 20.44
N THR A 18 -1.11 -0.14 20.74
CA THR A 18 -2.05 -0.86 19.87
C THR A 18 -3.26 -1.29 20.69
N GLY A 19 -4.28 -1.87 20.05
CA GLY A 19 -5.43 -2.39 20.78
C GLY A 19 -5.08 -3.38 21.89
N ASP A 20 -3.99 -4.15 21.68
CA ASP A 20 -3.60 -5.25 22.56
C ASP A 20 -2.34 -4.97 23.39
N ILE A 21 -1.54 -3.97 23.00
CA ILE A 21 -0.20 -3.75 23.58
C ILE A 21 -0.02 -2.28 23.95
N VAL A 22 0.37 -2.04 25.19
CA VAL A 22 0.77 -0.72 25.71
C VAL A 22 2.14 -0.84 26.35
N ILE A 23 3.15 -0.21 25.78
CA ILE A 23 4.50 -0.14 26.33
C ILE A 23 4.96 1.31 26.25
N ASN A 24 5.41 1.86 27.37
CA ASN A 24 5.96 3.21 27.48
C ASN A 24 5.12 4.28 26.75
N PRO A 25 3.85 4.51 27.15
CA PRO A 25 2.89 5.34 26.42
C PRO A 25 3.24 6.82 26.38
N PHE A 26 4.20 7.25 27.18
CA PHE A 26 4.68 8.64 27.24
C PHE A 26 6.07 8.83 26.63
N ALA A 27 6.56 7.85 25.87
CA ALA A 27 7.84 7.93 25.21
C ALA A 27 7.88 9.07 24.18
N PRO A 28 9.03 9.73 24.00
CA PRO A 28 9.19 10.77 22.98
C PRO A 28 8.89 10.31 21.55
N LEU A 29 9.16 9.03 21.24
CA LEU A 29 8.80 8.39 19.99
C LEU A 29 7.77 7.31 20.27
N LEU A 30 6.54 7.54 19.81
CA LEU A 30 5.43 6.65 20.07
C LEU A 30 4.92 6.04 18.76
N ILE A 31 4.87 4.73 18.69
CA ILE A 31 4.31 3.98 17.57
C ILE A 31 2.89 3.57 17.94
N MET A 32 1.94 3.89 17.09
CA MET A 32 0.54 3.52 17.33
C MET A 32 -0.18 3.21 16.02
N THR A 33 -1.36 2.61 16.13
CA THR A 33 -2.26 2.46 14.99
C THR A 33 -2.99 3.78 14.71
N THR A 34 -3.43 3.97 13.48
CA THR A 34 -4.15 5.19 13.06
C THR A 34 -5.45 5.35 13.85
N GLU A 35 -6.14 4.26 14.18
CA GLU A 35 -7.37 4.25 14.97
C GLU A 35 -7.15 4.81 16.39
N ILE A 36 -6.02 4.48 17.01
CA ILE A 36 -5.68 5.03 18.34
C ILE A 36 -5.41 6.52 18.26
N PHE A 37 -4.62 6.96 17.29
CA PHE A 37 -4.37 8.37 17.07
C PHE A 37 -5.66 9.13 16.82
N ARG A 38 -6.52 8.64 15.91
CA ARG A 38 -7.84 9.22 15.67
C ARG A 38 -8.66 9.35 16.96
N ASN A 39 -8.72 8.30 17.77
CA ASN A 39 -9.46 8.34 19.02
C ASN A 39 -8.91 9.39 19.99
N GLN A 40 -7.58 9.51 20.11
CA GLN A 40 -6.96 10.56 20.93
C GLN A 40 -7.32 11.97 20.43
N VAL A 41 -7.35 12.17 19.12
CA VAL A 41 -7.74 13.45 18.53
C VAL A 41 -9.22 13.77 18.80
N ILE A 42 -10.12 12.80 18.63
CA ILE A 42 -11.55 12.98 18.88
C ILE A 42 -11.84 13.27 20.37
N THR A 43 -11.09 12.63 21.27
CA THR A 43 -11.25 12.84 22.73
C THR A 43 -10.45 14.03 23.25
N GLU A 44 -9.78 14.77 22.38
CA GLU A 44 -8.93 15.92 22.76
C GLU A 44 -7.89 15.53 23.84
N ASP A 45 -7.24 14.37 23.68
CA ASP A 45 -6.28 13.86 24.66
C ASP A 45 -5.19 14.92 24.94
N GLU A 46 -5.00 15.25 26.22
CA GLU A 46 -4.06 16.27 26.64
C GLU A 46 -2.60 15.97 26.23
N ASN A 47 -2.26 14.70 26.04
CA ASN A 47 -0.93 14.29 25.57
C ASN A 47 -0.62 14.83 24.17
N LEU A 48 -1.62 15.09 23.33
CA LEU A 48 -1.44 15.66 22.00
C LEU A 48 -0.85 17.08 22.02
N LYS A 49 -0.98 17.82 23.12
CA LYS A 49 -0.40 19.16 23.28
C LYS A 49 1.14 19.14 23.18
N ASN A 50 1.76 18.00 23.51
CA ASN A 50 3.20 17.80 23.50
C ASN A 50 3.71 17.12 22.21
N VAL A 51 2.82 16.79 21.29
CA VAL A 51 3.18 16.16 20.01
C VAL A 51 3.60 17.22 19.01
N ALA A 52 4.85 17.13 18.53
CA ALA A 52 5.35 18.03 17.49
C ALA A 52 5.06 17.49 16.07
N TYR A 53 5.17 16.20 15.89
CA TYR A 53 5.03 15.55 14.57
C TYR A 53 4.19 14.29 14.66
N VAL A 54 3.36 14.08 13.65
CA VAL A 54 2.72 12.79 13.37
C VAL A 54 3.18 12.30 12.00
N ILE A 55 3.65 11.05 11.96
CA ILE A 55 4.11 10.41 10.74
C ILE A 55 3.09 9.34 10.35
N PHE A 56 2.36 9.59 9.28
CA PHE A 56 1.46 8.62 8.67
C PHE A 56 2.23 7.74 7.68
N ASP A 57 2.47 6.49 8.06
CA ASP A 57 3.09 5.51 7.18
C ASP A 57 2.00 4.83 6.34
N GLU A 58 2.25 4.68 5.05
CA GLU A 58 1.30 4.13 4.07
C GLU A 58 0.03 5.01 3.92
N ILE A 59 0.19 6.35 3.83
CA ILE A 59 -0.93 7.30 3.73
C ILE A 59 -1.87 7.03 2.53
N HIS A 60 -1.46 6.23 1.55
CA HIS A 60 -2.32 5.82 0.44
C HIS A 60 -3.58 5.02 0.86
N TRP A 61 -3.63 4.50 2.09
CA TRP A 61 -4.83 3.91 2.68
C TRP A 61 -5.99 4.89 2.85
N LEU A 62 -5.77 6.18 2.66
CA LEU A 62 -6.83 7.17 2.53
C LEU A 62 -7.86 6.81 1.44
N ASN A 63 -7.43 6.14 0.37
CA ASN A 63 -8.28 5.71 -0.73
C ASN A 63 -9.00 4.37 -0.48
N ASP A 64 -8.81 3.75 0.69
CA ASP A 64 -9.47 2.48 1.03
C ASP A 64 -10.92 2.73 1.45
N GLU A 65 -11.87 1.99 0.85
CA GLU A 65 -13.31 2.17 1.09
C GLU A 65 -13.73 1.88 2.54
N GLU A 66 -13.05 0.95 3.21
CA GLU A 66 -13.41 0.56 4.58
C GLU A 66 -12.63 1.34 5.65
N ARG A 67 -11.38 1.69 5.37
CA ARG A 67 -10.44 2.25 6.34
C ARG A 67 -10.09 3.71 6.11
N GLY A 68 -10.36 4.25 4.93
CA GLY A 68 -9.98 5.61 4.53
C GLY A 68 -10.51 6.68 5.48
N THR A 69 -11.74 6.53 5.98
CA THR A 69 -12.36 7.46 6.92
C THR A 69 -11.53 7.69 8.20
N VAL A 70 -10.88 6.63 8.71
CA VAL A 70 -10.01 6.74 9.90
C VAL A 70 -8.83 7.68 9.64
N TRP A 71 -8.25 7.59 8.45
CA TRP A 71 -7.13 8.44 8.02
C TRP A 71 -7.57 9.87 7.77
N GLU A 72 -8.72 10.06 7.11
CA GLU A 72 -9.31 11.38 6.86
C GLU A 72 -9.58 12.10 8.17
N GLU A 73 -10.32 11.49 9.10
CA GLU A 73 -10.63 12.04 10.42
C GLU A 73 -9.34 12.38 11.19
N SER A 74 -8.33 11.51 11.15
CA SER A 74 -7.04 11.73 11.79
C SER A 74 -6.33 12.99 11.28
N ILE A 75 -6.40 13.27 9.98
CA ILE A 75 -5.76 14.44 9.36
C ILE A 75 -6.58 15.71 9.60
N ILE A 76 -7.90 15.62 9.41
CA ILE A 76 -8.82 16.76 9.54
C ILE A 76 -8.83 17.30 10.99
N LEU A 77 -8.91 16.38 11.95
CA LEU A 77 -9.08 16.73 13.35
C LEU A 77 -7.76 16.92 14.12
N ALA A 78 -6.62 16.55 13.51
CA ALA A 78 -5.32 16.74 14.16
C ALA A 78 -5.11 18.21 14.57
N PRO A 79 -4.67 18.50 15.82
CA PRO A 79 -4.39 19.85 16.28
C PRO A 79 -3.45 20.62 15.34
N ALA A 80 -3.70 21.90 15.14
CA ALA A 80 -2.97 22.73 14.17
C ALA A 80 -1.46 22.85 14.49
N ASN A 81 -1.07 22.70 15.75
CA ASN A 81 0.32 22.72 16.16
C ASN A 81 1.10 21.46 15.76
N ILE A 82 0.42 20.37 15.41
CA ILE A 82 1.08 19.10 15.00
C ILE A 82 1.43 19.16 13.52
N LYS A 83 2.70 18.97 13.20
CA LYS A 83 3.17 18.84 11.83
C LYS A 83 2.90 17.43 11.31
N ILE A 84 2.41 17.32 10.08
CA ILE A 84 2.09 16.04 9.45
C ILE A 84 3.15 15.69 8.43
N LEU A 85 3.66 14.45 8.49
CA LEU A 85 4.50 13.82 7.48
C LEU A 85 3.78 12.58 6.93
N GLY A 86 3.44 12.57 5.65
CA GLY A 86 2.87 11.41 4.97
C GLY A 86 3.95 10.63 4.23
N LEU A 87 4.05 9.35 4.50
CA LEU A 87 4.90 8.41 3.74
C LEU A 87 4.00 7.48 2.94
N SER A 88 4.31 7.32 1.67
CA SER A 88 3.50 6.50 0.78
C SER A 88 4.35 5.74 -0.22
N ALA A 89 3.81 4.63 -0.69
CA ALA A 89 4.23 4.02 -1.94
C ALA A 89 3.74 4.86 -3.14
N THR A 90 3.51 4.27 -4.28
CA THR A 90 3.03 4.97 -5.47
C THR A 90 1.56 5.40 -5.31
N ILE A 91 1.31 6.71 -5.36
CA ILE A 91 -0.04 7.29 -5.42
C ILE A 91 -0.23 7.89 -6.81
N ALA A 92 -1.32 7.53 -7.48
CA ALA A 92 -1.61 8.02 -8.82
C ALA A 92 -1.97 9.52 -8.84
N ASN A 93 -2.58 10.02 -7.76
CA ASN A 93 -3.12 11.37 -7.62
C ASN A 93 -2.49 12.15 -6.45
N ALA A 94 -1.17 12.05 -6.27
CA ALA A 94 -0.45 12.68 -5.16
C ALA A 94 -0.71 14.19 -5.05
N GLN A 95 -0.82 14.89 -6.19
CA GLN A 95 -1.10 16.33 -6.19
C GLN A 95 -2.50 16.68 -5.68
N GLU A 96 -3.51 15.85 -5.95
CA GLU A 96 -4.86 16.04 -5.42
C GLU A 96 -4.86 15.86 -3.90
N LEU A 97 -4.16 14.85 -3.40
CA LEU A 97 -3.98 14.63 -1.96
C LEU A 97 -3.31 15.83 -1.28
N VAL A 98 -2.25 16.38 -1.89
CA VAL A 98 -1.57 17.59 -1.40
C VAL A 98 -2.56 18.74 -1.31
N SER A 99 -3.28 19.05 -2.40
CA SER A 99 -4.24 20.15 -2.44
C SER A 99 -5.36 19.99 -1.41
N TRP A 100 -5.82 18.75 -1.19
CA TRP A 100 -6.83 18.45 -0.18
C TRP A 100 -6.30 18.72 1.24
N ILE A 101 -5.08 18.24 1.58
CA ILE A 101 -4.48 18.49 2.91
C ILE A 101 -4.26 20.00 3.11
N GLU A 102 -3.77 20.73 2.10
CA GLU A 102 -3.57 22.18 2.17
C GLU A 102 -4.90 22.92 2.47
N SER A 103 -5.99 22.49 1.80
CA SER A 103 -7.32 23.10 1.98
C SER A 103 -7.88 22.93 3.39
N ILE A 104 -7.59 21.80 4.05
CA ILE A 104 -8.07 21.47 5.39
C ILE A 104 -7.22 22.11 6.46
N ARG A 105 -5.90 22.00 6.32
CA ARG A 105 -4.95 22.43 7.33
C ARG A 105 -4.59 23.91 7.23
N ASN A 106 -4.94 24.55 6.13
CA ASN A 106 -4.54 25.92 5.80
C ASN A 106 -3.01 26.14 5.92
N GLU A 107 -2.25 25.12 5.59
CA GLU A 107 -0.78 25.10 5.60
C GLU A 107 -0.25 24.58 4.26
N LYS A 108 0.89 25.12 3.82
CA LYS A 108 1.53 24.64 2.60
C LYS A 108 2.12 23.25 2.82
N VAL A 109 1.82 22.34 1.88
CA VAL A 109 2.35 20.97 1.85
C VAL A 109 3.46 20.87 0.80
N ILE A 110 4.55 20.21 1.16
CA ILE A 110 5.68 19.95 0.26
C ILE A 110 5.56 18.52 -0.23
N LEU A 111 5.34 18.35 -1.54
CA LEU A 111 5.38 17.04 -2.19
C LEU A 111 6.80 16.70 -2.62
N ILE A 112 7.28 15.54 -2.16
CA ILE A 112 8.56 14.96 -2.58
C ILE A 112 8.27 13.65 -3.28
N GLU A 113 8.60 13.56 -4.58
CA GLU A 113 8.42 12.35 -5.38
C GLU A 113 9.79 11.79 -5.80
N GLU A 114 9.98 10.49 -5.57
CA GLU A 114 11.10 9.74 -6.14
C GLU A 114 10.55 8.66 -7.08
N ARG A 115 10.87 8.77 -8.35
CA ARG A 115 10.37 7.88 -9.41
C ARG A 115 11.34 6.76 -9.77
N ASN A 116 12.60 6.91 -9.39
CA ASN A 116 13.63 5.92 -9.67
C ASN A 116 13.57 4.80 -8.63
N ARG A 117 13.16 3.62 -9.03
CA ARG A 117 13.18 2.45 -8.16
C ARG A 117 14.61 1.93 -7.99
N ILE A 118 15.06 1.74 -6.76
CA ILE A 118 16.34 1.09 -6.45
C ILE A 118 16.35 -0.34 -7.01
N VAL A 119 15.23 -1.05 -6.86
CA VAL A 119 15.04 -2.37 -7.47
C VAL A 119 14.08 -2.21 -8.65
N PRO A 120 14.53 -2.46 -9.89
CA PRO A 120 13.67 -2.39 -11.05
C PRO A 120 12.50 -3.35 -10.95
N LEU A 121 11.33 -2.94 -11.43
CA LEU A 121 10.14 -3.77 -11.47
C LEU A 121 9.67 -3.90 -12.93
N SER A 122 9.61 -5.13 -13.41
CA SER A 122 9.06 -5.47 -14.71
C SER A 122 7.77 -6.25 -14.55
N TYR A 123 6.77 -5.91 -15.36
CA TYR A 123 5.45 -6.54 -15.31
C TYR A 123 5.30 -7.52 -16.46
N TYR A 124 4.85 -8.72 -16.16
CA TYR A 124 4.57 -9.77 -17.15
C TYR A 124 3.21 -10.38 -16.90
N TYR A 125 2.56 -10.76 -17.99
CA TYR A 125 1.36 -11.59 -17.97
C TYR A 125 1.78 -13.01 -18.28
N PHE A 126 1.16 -13.97 -17.62
CA PHE A 126 1.42 -15.37 -17.87
C PHE A 126 0.19 -16.07 -18.44
N THR A 127 0.32 -16.68 -19.61
CA THR A 127 -0.66 -17.61 -20.18
C THR A 127 0.02 -18.92 -20.53
N ILE A 128 -0.76 -20.00 -20.66
CA ILE A 128 -0.19 -21.31 -21.05
C ILE A 128 0.36 -21.22 -22.46
N GLU A 129 -0.28 -20.44 -23.34
CA GLU A 129 0.07 -20.34 -24.76
C GLU A 129 1.30 -19.46 -25.01
N THR A 130 1.42 -18.34 -24.30
CA THR A 130 2.49 -17.37 -24.56
C THR A 130 3.66 -17.45 -23.56
N GLY A 131 3.44 -18.13 -22.41
CA GLY A 131 4.37 -18.02 -21.29
C GLY A 131 4.37 -16.62 -20.70
N PHE A 132 5.50 -16.14 -20.19
CA PHE A 132 5.67 -14.76 -19.73
C PHE A 132 5.76 -13.81 -20.92
N THR A 133 4.91 -12.81 -20.93
CA THR A 133 4.86 -11.81 -22.00
C THR A 133 4.51 -10.43 -21.44
N ASP A 134 5.02 -9.37 -22.03
CA ASP A 134 4.63 -8.00 -21.70
C ASP A 134 3.22 -7.69 -22.25
N TYR A 135 2.67 -6.57 -21.79
CA TYR A 135 1.32 -6.14 -22.17
C TYR A 135 1.15 -5.99 -23.68
N ASN A 136 2.09 -5.33 -24.35
CA ASN A 136 1.96 -5.04 -25.78
C ASN A 136 2.02 -6.31 -26.62
N SER A 137 2.93 -7.20 -26.31
CA SER A 137 3.05 -8.51 -26.97
C SER A 137 1.82 -9.38 -26.73
N LEU A 138 1.23 -9.35 -25.52
CA LEU A 138 -0.01 -10.04 -25.23
C LEU A 138 -1.18 -9.51 -26.05
N VAL A 139 -1.31 -8.18 -26.15
CA VAL A 139 -2.34 -7.51 -26.94
C VAL A 139 -2.19 -7.82 -28.42
N GLU A 140 -0.96 -7.79 -28.95
CA GLU A 140 -0.69 -8.15 -30.34
C GLU A 140 -1.06 -9.60 -30.65
N TYR A 141 -0.69 -10.54 -29.76
CA TYR A 141 -1.06 -11.94 -29.85
C TYR A 141 -2.58 -12.11 -29.88
N TYR A 142 -3.27 -11.40 -28.99
CA TYR A 142 -4.74 -11.43 -28.88
C TYR A 142 -5.41 -10.93 -30.18
N TYR A 143 -4.97 -9.79 -30.73
CA TYR A 143 -5.54 -9.26 -31.99
C TYR A 143 -5.24 -10.15 -33.19
N LYS A 144 -4.06 -10.75 -33.29
CA LYS A 144 -3.75 -11.74 -34.34
C LYS A 144 -4.71 -12.93 -34.27
N ARG A 145 -5.00 -13.42 -33.06
CA ARG A 145 -5.89 -14.55 -32.85
C ARG A 145 -7.36 -14.22 -33.17
N ILE A 146 -7.81 -12.99 -32.86
CA ILE A 146 -9.16 -12.52 -33.26
C ILE A 146 -9.26 -12.48 -34.79
N LYS A 147 -8.26 -11.93 -35.49
CA LYS A 147 -8.26 -11.86 -36.96
C LYS A 147 -8.30 -13.24 -37.63
N GLN A 148 -7.62 -14.22 -37.05
CA GLN A 148 -7.63 -15.61 -37.57
C GLN A 148 -8.96 -16.34 -37.28
N LYS A 149 -9.76 -15.87 -36.33
CA LYS A 149 -11.07 -16.45 -35.94
C LYS A 149 -12.27 -15.77 -36.57
N ASN A 150 -12.11 -14.97 -37.62
CA ASN A 150 -13.22 -14.28 -38.30
C ASN A 150 -14.35 -15.21 -38.84
N ASP A 151 -14.23 -16.52 -38.65
CA ASP A 151 -15.23 -17.52 -39.02
C ASP A 151 -16.16 -17.96 -37.86
N ASN A 152 -16.02 -17.36 -36.65
CA ASN A 152 -16.88 -17.72 -35.53
C ASN A 152 -17.36 -16.46 -34.75
N PRO A 153 -18.58 -15.93 -35.07
CA PRO A 153 -19.09 -14.67 -34.54
C PRO A 153 -19.44 -14.67 -33.03
N HIS A 154 -19.40 -15.82 -32.34
CA HIS A 154 -19.97 -15.95 -30.99
C HIS A 154 -18.94 -16.20 -29.85
N GLY A 155 -17.65 -16.03 -30.05
CA GLY A 155 -16.73 -16.29 -28.97
C GLY A 155 -15.47 -15.43 -29.00
N LEU A 156 -15.28 -14.57 -28.00
CA LEU A 156 -13.93 -14.06 -27.66
C LEU A 156 -13.02 -15.27 -27.45
N PRO A 157 -11.79 -15.27 -28.01
CA PRO A 157 -10.83 -16.33 -27.75
C PRO A 157 -10.45 -16.28 -26.28
N LEU A 158 -11.04 -17.14 -25.48
CA LEU A 158 -10.66 -17.31 -24.10
C LEU A 158 -9.26 -17.95 -24.08
N PHE A 159 -8.31 -17.28 -23.45
CA PHE A 159 -7.08 -17.93 -23.03
C PHE A 159 -7.45 -19.10 -22.10
N LYS A 160 -6.76 -20.22 -22.23
CA LYS A 160 -6.86 -21.26 -21.21
C LYS A 160 -6.39 -20.66 -19.89
N PRO A 161 -7.20 -20.67 -18.81
CA PRO A 161 -6.76 -20.17 -17.53
C PRO A 161 -5.53 -20.98 -17.07
N ALA A 162 -4.41 -20.29 -16.88
CA ALA A 162 -3.25 -20.89 -16.27
C ALA A 162 -3.56 -21.19 -14.81
N ASN A 163 -3.26 -22.38 -14.34
CA ASN A 163 -3.34 -22.67 -12.92
C ASN A 163 -2.00 -22.31 -12.23
N HIS A 164 -2.01 -22.26 -10.90
CA HIS A 164 -0.83 -21.91 -10.12
C HIS A 164 0.33 -22.90 -10.31
N LEU A 165 0.06 -24.19 -10.56
CA LEU A 165 1.09 -25.19 -10.78
C LEU A 165 1.83 -24.97 -12.11
N ASP A 166 1.11 -24.55 -13.15
CA ASP A 166 1.72 -24.22 -14.44
C ASP A 166 2.68 -23.02 -14.29
N LEU A 167 2.27 -22.02 -13.51
CA LEU A 167 3.10 -20.86 -13.21
C LEU A 167 4.32 -21.26 -12.37
N VAL A 168 4.14 -21.99 -11.26
CA VAL A 168 5.23 -22.40 -10.36
C VAL A 168 6.27 -23.22 -11.11
N LYS A 169 5.88 -24.19 -11.91
CA LYS A 169 6.81 -24.98 -12.74
C LYS A 169 7.61 -24.11 -13.71
N LYS A 170 7.03 -23.01 -14.17
CA LYS A 170 7.71 -22.12 -15.11
C LYS A 170 8.71 -21.19 -14.41
N ILE A 171 8.39 -20.71 -13.18
CA ILE A 171 9.26 -19.82 -12.42
C ILE A 171 10.38 -20.54 -11.65
N GLU A 172 10.22 -21.85 -11.39
CA GLU A 172 11.12 -22.63 -10.54
C GLU A 172 12.58 -22.53 -10.96
N LYS A 173 12.87 -22.42 -12.25
CA LYS A 173 14.24 -22.42 -12.77
C LYS A 173 14.92 -21.06 -12.74
N ASP A 174 14.18 -19.99 -13.05
CA ASP A 174 14.79 -18.71 -13.44
C ASP A 174 14.36 -17.53 -12.55
N TYR A 175 13.29 -17.70 -11.73
CA TYR A 175 12.62 -16.59 -11.03
C TYR A 175 12.46 -16.83 -9.53
N LEU A 176 13.31 -17.64 -8.92
CA LEU A 176 13.30 -17.81 -7.47
C LEU A 176 14.33 -16.89 -6.78
N PRO A 177 14.02 -16.41 -5.54
CA PRO A 177 12.81 -16.69 -4.73
C PRO A 177 11.58 -15.97 -5.25
N ALA A 178 10.40 -16.58 -5.09
CA ALA A 178 9.12 -16.04 -5.53
C ALA A 178 8.12 -15.91 -4.39
N LEU A 179 7.28 -14.87 -4.44
CA LEU A 179 6.13 -14.69 -3.56
C LEU A 179 4.85 -14.85 -4.38
N TYR A 180 4.01 -15.79 -3.99
CA TYR A 180 2.74 -16.06 -4.65
C TYR A 180 1.59 -15.51 -3.82
N PHE A 181 0.91 -14.49 -4.35
CA PHE A 181 -0.21 -13.83 -3.69
C PHE A 181 -1.54 -14.36 -4.21
N VAL A 182 -2.46 -14.63 -3.31
CA VAL A 182 -3.86 -14.98 -3.62
C VAL A 182 -4.81 -14.06 -2.84
N PHE A 183 -5.96 -13.73 -3.45
CA PHE A 183 -6.87 -12.73 -2.90
C PHE A 183 -7.74 -13.21 -1.74
N SER A 184 -7.72 -14.50 -1.38
CA SER A 184 -8.48 -14.98 -0.24
C SER A 184 -7.70 -15.99 0.60
N ARG A 185 -7.93 -15.96 1.92
CA ARG A 185 -7.35 -16.94 2.86
C ARG A 185 -7.77 -18.38 2.53
N LYS A 186 -9.01 -18.57 2.11
CA LYS A 186 -9.53 -19.87 1.68
C LYS A 186 -8.76 -20.40 0.48
N GLN A 187 -8.51 -19.57 -0.53
CA GLN A 187 -7.72 -19.97 -1.69
C GLN A 187 -6.25 -20.23 -1.35
N CYS A 188 -5.68 -19.58 -0.32
CA CYS A 188 -4.32 -19.88 0.16
C CYS A 188 -4.19 -21.29 0.72
N SER A 189 -5.23 -21.81 1.40
CA SER A 189 -5.21 -23.15 2.00
C SER A 189 -5.58 -24.28 1.04
N GLU A 190 -6.19 -23.94 -0.11
CA GLU A 190 -6.60 -24.89 -1.15
C GLU A 190 -5.50 -25.07 -2.24
N LYS A 191 -4.41 -24.30 -2.18
CA LYS A 191 -3.31 -24.25 -3.17
C LYS A 191 -1.96 -24.60 -2.60
#